data_0658374b3b397989e482e1370be4339f
#
_entry.id   0658374b3b397989e482e1370be4339f
#
_cell.length_a   1.000
_cell.length_b   1.000
_cell.length_c   1.000
_cell.angle_alpha   90.00
_cell.angle_beta   90.00
_cell.angle_gamma   90.00
#
_symmetry.space_group_name_H-M   'P 1'
#
loop_
_entity.id
_entity.type
_entity.pdbx_description
1 polymer ?
#
loop_
_entity_poly.entity_id
_entity_poly.type
_entity_poly.pdbx_seq_one_letter_code
_entity_poly.pdbx_strand_id
1 'polypeptide(L)'
;MGEFRSFFIESKLFQLVIEEGGCFFLLRIFERSKYFIRSVFMGKNAAQWLMKNIKHTVVGVSSKQFFTFRDGDIAYTLQQSTNSFGQFLLLTELKVSGSRRSIIIPEGKEKNGWRAFGLELRKLLFPSQYMVGGTSPPKIFPQVHRHYLEAQNSRTFAKAMEGFHGKVENRKQLK
;
A
#
# COMPACT_ATOMS: atom_id res chain seq x y z
N MET A 1 19.25 -6.41 3.46
CA MET A 1 18.53 -7.44 2.68
C MET A 1 17.04 -7.11 2.79
N GLY A 2 16.32 -6.96 1.70
CA GLY A 2 14.90 -6.60 1.74
C GLY A 2 14.02 -7.85 1.82
N GLU A 3 13.05 -7.85 2.71
CA GLU A 3 12.00 -8.89 2.74
C GLU A 3 10.82 -8.45 1.88
N PHE A 4 10.20 -9.41 1.18
CA PHE A 4 9.13 -9.17 0.24
C PHE A 4 7.98 -10.17 0.40
N ARG A 5 6.75 -9.68 0.34
CA ARG A 5 5.52 -10.48 0.28
C ARG A 5 4.61 -9.98 -0.83
N SER A 6 3.97 -10.91 -1.53
CA SER A 6 3.02 -10.58 -2.60
C SER A 6 1.82 -11.52 -2.50
N PHE A 7 0.62 -10.96 -2.49
CA PHE A 7 -0.62 -11.72 -2.33
C PHE A 7 -1.82 -10.96 -2.91
N PHE A 8 -2.89 -11.69 -3.18
CA PHE A 8 -4.14 -11.11 -3.69
C PHE A 8 -5.19 -11.01 -2.59
N ILE A 9 -5.95 -9.91 -2.63
CA ILE A 9 -7.24 -9.76 -1.95
C ILE A 9 -8.23 -9.38 -3.02
N GLU A 10 -9.18 -10.26 -3.31
CA GLU A 10 -10.09 -10.12 -4.44
C GLU A 10 -9.33 -9.90 -5.76
N SER A 11 -9.61 -8.81 -6.49
CA SER A 11 -8.96 -8.46 -7.75
C SER A 11 -7.71 -7.58 -7.59
N LYS A 12 -7.27 -7.32 -6.36
CA LYS A 12 -6.13 -6.44 -6.07
C LYS A 12 -4.91 -7.22 -5.64
N LEU A 13 -3.77 -6.88 -6.23
CA LEU A 13 -2.47 -7.39 -5.81
C LEU A 13 -1.85 -6.44 -4.78
N PHE A 14 -1.51 -6.97 -3.62
CA PHE A 14 -0.74 -6.28 -2.59
C PHE A 14 0.70 -6.76 -2.60
N GLN A 15 1.61 -5.82 -2.47
CA GLN A 15 3.03 -6.09 -2.33
C GLN A 15 3.56 -5.32 -1.12
N LEU A 16 4.14 -6.05 -0.18
CA LEU A 16 4.78 -5.52 1.02
C LEU A 16 6.28 -5.70 0.86
N VAL A 17 7.03 -4.62 0.98
CA VAL A 17 8.49 -4.62 0.83
C VAL A 17 9.11 -3.93 2.03
N ILE A 18 9.98 -4.63 2.76
CA ILE A 18 10.81 -4.00 3.80
C ILE A 18 12.20 -3.77 3.24
N GLU A 19 12.66 -2.54 3.37
CA GLU A 19 14.06 -2.17 3.22
C GLU A 19 14.63 -1.87 4.61
N GLU A 20 15.59 -2.66 5.04
CA GLU A 20 16.21 -2.55 6.35
C GLU A 20 17.74 -2.57 6.22
N GLY A 21 18.43 -1.66 6.92
CA GLY A 21 19.89 -1.60 6.97
C GLY A 21 20.37 -0.61 8.02
N GLY A 22 21.17 -1.07 8.98
CA GLY A 22 21.63 -0.25 10.09
C GLY A 22 20.48 0.30 10.92
N CYS A 23 20.37 1.63 11.02
CA CYS A 23 19.28 2.32 11.72
C CYS A 23 18.07 2.60 10.81
N PHE A 24 18.11 2.17 9.56
CA PHE A 24 17.07 2.44 8.56
C PHE A 24 16.07 1.30 8.47
N PHE A 25 14.78 1.63 8.50
CA PHE A 25 13.68 0.73 8.24
C PHE A 25 12.61 1.46 7.42
N LEU A 26 12.18 0.88 6.32
CA LEU A 26 11.10 1.39 5.50
C LEU A 26 10.23 0.24 5.01
N LEU A 27 8.96 0.24 5.41
CA LEU A 27 7.93 -0.61 4.81
C LEU A 27 7.27 0.16 3.67
N ARG A 28 7.28 -0.44 2.49
CA ARG A 28 6.53 0.02 1.33
C ARG A 28 5.36 -0.92 1.08
N ILE A 29 4.17 -0.38 1.00
CA ILE A 29 2.94 -1.12 0.69
C ILE A 29 2.44 -0.63 -0.65
N PHE A 30 2.32 -1.53 -1.62
CA PHE A 30 1.75 -1.25 -2.93
C PHE A 30 0.40 -1.95 -3.04
N GLU A 31 -0.59 -1.23 -3.52
CA GLU A 31 -1.88 -1.71 -4.00
C GLU A 31 -1.90 -1.58 -5.52
N ARG A 32 -2.04 -2.70 -6.21
CA ARG A 32 -2.15 -2.73 -7.68
C ARG A 32 -3.51 -3.29 -8.07
N SER A 33 -4.21 -2.55 -8.92
CA SER A 33 -5.41 -3.02 -9.62
C SER A 33 -5.18 -3.01 -11.13
N LYS A 34 -6.20 -3.37 -11.90
CA LYS A 34 -6.16 -3.28 -13.37
C LYS A 34 -5.84 -1.86 -13.87
N TYR A 35 -6.27 -0.83 -13.16
CA TYR A 35 -6.27 0.55 -13.66
C TYR A 35 -5.29 1.49 -12.95
N PHE A 36 -4.78 1.11 -11.77
CA PHE A 36 -3.91 1.99 -10.98
C PHE A 36 -2.94 1.22 -10.10
N ILE A 37 -1.89 1.91 -9.71
CA ILE A 37 -0.96 1.51 -8.65
C ILE A 37 -0.96 2.63 -7.62
N ARG A 38 -1.15 2.26 -6.35
CA ARG A 38 -1.05 3.17 -5.20
C ARG A 38 -0.01 2.64 -4.23
N SER A 39 0.56 3.52 -3.43
CA SER A 39 1.54 3.12 -2.43
C SER A 39 1.47 4.00 -1.20
N VAL A 40 1.80 3.43 -0.05
CA VAL A 40 2.08 4.14 1.20
C VAL A 40 3.40 3.64 1.75
N PHE A 41 4.10 4.52 2.48
CA PHE A 41 5.39 4.24 3.07
C PHE A 41 5.35 4.51 4.56
N MET A 42 5.99 3.66 5.36
CA MET A 42 5.96 3.84 6.82
C MET A 42 7.22 3.29 7.50
N GLY A 43 7.58 3.94 8.60
CA GLY A 43 8.61 3.48 9.50
C GLY A 43 8.14 2.28 10.35
N LYS A 44 9.04 1.71 11.14
CA LYS A 44 8.82 0.51 11.94
C LYS A 44 7.65 0.65 12.91
N ASN A 45 7.58 1.77 13.63
CA ASN A 45 6.54 2.04 14.62
C ASN A 45 5.15 2.15 13.96
N ALA A 46 5.07 2.85 12.83
CA ALA A 46 3.84 2.97 12.05
C ALA A 46 3.38 1.61 11.48
N ALA A 47 4.31 0.76 11.02
CA ALA A 47 4.01 -0.59 10.56
C ALA A 47 3.45 -1.49 11.67
N GLN A 48 4.03 -1.42 12.88
CA GLN A 48 3.53 -2.14 14.05
C GLN A 48 2.15 -1.64 14.49
N TRP A 49 1.94 -0.32 14.47
CA TRP A 49 0.65 0.29 14.71
C TRP A 49 -0.41 -0.19 13.71
N LEU A 50 -0.08 -0.23 12.42
CA LEU A 50 -0.99 -0.73 11.37
C LEU A 50 -1.40 -2.18 11.64
N MET A 51 -0.43 -3.05 11.90
CA MET A 51 -0.66 -4.46 12.19
C MET A 51 -1.60 -4.66 13.39
N LYS A 52 -1.36 -3.91 14.49
CA LYS A 52 -2.18 -3.97 15.71
C LYS A 52 -3.63 -3.58 15.41
N ASN A 53 -3.84 -2.51 14.65
CA ASN A 53 -5.18 -1.99 14.38
C ASN A 53 -5.94 -2.82 13.34
N ILE A 54 -5.28 -3.41 12.36
CA ILE A 54 -5.92 -4.40 11.48
C ILE A 54 -6.39 -5.60 12.29
N LYS A 55 -5.56 -6.15 13.20
CA LYS A 55 -5.97 -7.23 14.10
C LYS A 55 -7.18 -6.84 14.95
N HIS A 56 -7.18 -5.64 15.51
CA HIS A 56 -8.31 -5.11 16.29
C HIS A 56 -9.59 -5.02 15.45
N THR A 57 -9.50 -4.55 14.22
CA THR A 57 -10.65 -4.46 13.31
C THR A 57 -11.21 -5.82 12.90
N VAL A 58 -10.34 -6.81 12.70
CA VAL A 58 -10.78 -8.19 12.38
C VAL A 58 -11.59 -8.79 13.52
N VAL A 59 -11.18 -8.58 14.77
CA VAL A 59 -11.84 -9.12 15.98
C VAL A 59 -13.04 -8.27 16.40
N GLY A 60 -13.02 -6.98 16.11
CA GLY A 60 -14.02 -6.02 16.56
C GLY A 60 -15.39 -6.19 15.91
N VAL A 61 -16.43 -5.85 16.66
CA VAL A 61 -17.83 -5.88 16.22
C VAL A 61 -18.28 -4.52 15.64
N SER A 62 -17.53 -3.44 15.90
CA SER A 62 -17.89 -2.09 15.46
C SER A 62 -17.67 -1.91 13.95
N SER A 63 -18.66 -1.36 13.28
CA SER A 63 -18.64 -1.09 11.84
C SER A 63 -17.99 0.24 11.44
N LYS A 64 -17.59 1.05 12.42
CA LYS A 64 -16.98 2.37 12.18
C LYS A 64 -15.78 2.56 13.09
N GLN A 65 -14.63 2.11 12.63
CA GLN A 65 -13.38 2.26 13.36
C GLN A 65 -12.50 3.29 12.66
N PHE A 66 -11.89 4.14 13.47
CA PHE A 66 -10.95 5.16 13.01
C PHE A 66 -9.75 5.22 13.96
N PHE A 67 -8.57 5.01 13.42
CA PHE A 67 -7.32 5.02 14.15
C PHE A 67 -6.37 6.04 13.54
N THR A 68 -5.60 6.71 14.38
CA THR A 68 -4.58 7.66 13.96
C THR A 68 -3.24 7.34 14.60
N PHE A 69 -2.16 7.66 13.91
CA PHE A 69 -0.79 7.55 14.40
C PHE A 69 0.06 8.66 13.79
N ARG A 70 0.95 9.23 14.58
CA ARG A 70 1.89 10.25 14.11
C ARG A 70 3.32 9.79 14.34
N ASP A 71 4.13 9.92 13.31
CA ASP A 71 5.56 9.61 13.31
C ASP A 71 6.31 10.81 12.70
N GLY A 72 6.81 11.69 13.58
CA GLY A 72 7.41 12.95 13.15
C GLY A 72 6.46 13.83 12.34
N ASP A 73 6.85 14.12 11.11
CA ASP A 73 6.11 14.97 10.17
C ASP A 73 5.07 14.20 9.32
N ILE A 74 4.87 12.92 9.62
CA ILE A 74 3.93 12.07 8.91
C ILE A 74 2.83 11.63 9.86
N ALA A 75 1.58 11.81 9.44
CA ALA A 75 0.41 11.26 10.11
C ALA A 75 -0.18 10.12 9.28
N TYR A 76 -0.59 9.07 9.96
CA TYR A 76 -1.28 7.94 9.36
C TYR A 76 -2.70 7.84 9.91
N THR A 77 -3.64 7.52 9.06
CA THR A 77 -5.01 7.20 9.47
C THR A 77 -5.41 5.86 8.88
N LEU A 78 -6.12 5.05 9.67
CA LEU A 78 -6.75 3.81 9.24
C LEU A 78 -8.24 3.93 9.54
N GLN A 79 -9.04 3.97 8.49
CA GLN A 79 -10.49 4.18 8.58
C GLN A 79 -11.22 3.01 7.96
N GLN A 80 -12.15 2.42 8.72
CA GLN A 80 -13.13 1.49 8.18
C GLN A 80 -14.24 2.27 7.47
N SER A 81 -14.54 1.87 6.24
CA SER A 81 -15.55 2.51 5.40
C SER A 81 -16.27 1.48 4.53
N THR A 82 -17.33 1.91 3.87
CA THR A 82 -18.19 1.05 3.03
C THR A 82 -18.49 1.75 1.71
N ASN A 83 -18.53 1.00 0.62
CA ASN A 83 -19.00 1.47 -0.68
C ASN A 83 -19.90 0.38 -1.32
N SER A 84 -20.26 0.57 -2.59
CA SER A 84 -21.09 -0.40 -3.35
C SER A 84 -20.48 -1.80 -3.51
N PHE A 85 -19.16 -1.94 -3.31
CA PHE A 85 -18.44 -3.22 -3.41
C PHE A 85 -18.24 -3.91 -2.06
N GLY A 86 -18.58 -3.25 -0.95
CA GLY A 86 -18.46 -3.80 0.41
C GLY A 86 -17.65 -2.92 1.35
N GLN A 87 -17.23 -3.52 2.46
CA GLN A 87 -16.42 -2.84 3.46
C GLN A 87 -14.93 -2.86 3.07
N PHE A 88 -14.21 -1.82 3.49
CA PHE A 88 -12.76 -1.70 3.28
C PHE A 88 -12.10 -0.89 4.39
N LEU A 89 -10.80 -1.05 4.52
CA LEU A 89 -9.94 -0.17 5.30
C LEU A 89 -9.25 0.82 4.35
N LEU A 90 -9.39 2.10 4.63
CA LEU A 90 -8.66 3.17 3.98
C LEU A 90 -7.45 3.52 4.84
N LEU A 91 -6.26 3.15 4.40
CA LEU A 91 -5.00 3.57 5.00
C LEU A 91 -4.50 4.81 4.28
N THR A 92 -4.26 5.88 5.02
CA THR A 92 -3.77 7.15 4.45
C THR A 92 -2.49 7.60 5.14
N GLU A 93 -1.50 7.98 4.36
CA GLU A 93 -0.28 8.68 4.74
C GLU A 93 -0.45 10.17 4.42
N LEU A 94 -0.27 11.04 5.41
CA LEU A 94 -0.37 12.49 5.30
C LEU A 94 0.94 13.12 5.76
N LYS A 95 1.59 13.89 4.88
CA LYS A 95 2.80 14.65 5.24
C LYS A 95 2.47 16.09 5.54
N VAL A 96 3.23 16.71 6.44
CA VAL A 96 3.12 18.15 6.75
C VAL A 96 3.26 19.01 5.49
N SER A 97 4.03 18.56 4.49
CA SER A 97 4.14 19.19 3.17
C SER A 97 2.85 19.20 2.33
N GLY A 98 1.76 18.60 2.83
CA GLY A 98 0.47 18.47 2.14
C GLY A 98 0.39 17.25 1.20
N SER A 99 1.46 16.49 1.01
CA SER A 99 1.42 15.26 0.22
C SER A 99 0.56 14.20 0.91
N ARG A 100 -0.36 13.60 0.15
CA ARG A 100 -1.26 12.54 0.61
C ARG A 100 -1.14 11.30 -0.26
N ARG A 101 -1.01 10.15 0.37
CA ARG A 101 -1.07 8.83 -0.28
C ARG A 101 -2.08 7.96 0.43
N SER A 102 -2.77 7.10 -0.29
CA SER A 102 -3.72 6.18 0.32
C SER A 102 -3.83 4.89 -0.47
N ILE A 103 -4.13 3.80 0.27
CA ILE A 103 -4.47 2.49 -0.27
C ILE A 103 -5.79 2.03 0.32
N ILE A 104 -6.47 1.14 -0.40
CA ILE A 104 -7.75 0.56 0.01
C ILE A 104 -7.57 -0.94 0.16
N ILE A 105 -7.74 -1.44 1.38
CA ILE A 105 -7.67 -2.86 1.72
C ILE A 105 -9.10 -3.40 1.82
N PRO A 106 -9.58 -4.21 0.85
CA PRO A 106 -10.92 -4.77 0.89
C PRO A 106 -11.11 -5.70 2.08
N GLU A 107 -12.32 -5.75 2.63
CA GLU A 107 -12.66 -6.69 3.69
C GLU A 107 -12.50 -8.14 3.22
N GLY A 108 -12.89 -8.39 1.98
CA GLY A 108 -13.00 -9.72 1.45
C GLY A 108 -14.15 -10.51 2.09
N LYS A 109 -14.38 -11.72 1.60
CA LYS A 109 -15.40 -12.59 2.17
C LYS A 109 -15.07 -12.91 3.64
N GLU A 110 -16.01 -12.65 4.55
CA GLU A 110 -15.87 -12.95 6.00
C GLU A 110 -14.61 -12.34 6.65
N LYS A 111 -14.24 -11.12 6.26
CA LYS A 111 -13.03 -10.41 6.70
C LYS A 111 -11.71 -11.14 6.34
N ASN A 112 -11.74 -12.08 5.40
CA ASN A 112 -10.53 -12.83 5.02
C ASN A 112 -9.49 -11.94 4.34
N GLY A 113 -9.90 -10.86 3.65
CA GLY A 113 -8.96 -9.89 3.09
C GLY A 113 -8.15 -9.17 4.16
N TRP A 114 -8.80 -8.67 5.21
CA TRP A 114 -8.11 -8.01 6.33
C TRP A 114 -7.24 -9.00 7.12
N ARG A 115 -7.74 -10.25 7.34
CA ARG A 115 -6.97 -11.32 8.00
C ARG A 115 -5.71 -11.66 7.21
N ALA A 116 -5.84 -11.86 5.89
CA ALA A 116 -4.70 -12.17 5.02
C ALA A 116 -3.66 -11.04 5.03
N PHE A 117 -4.11 -9.79 4.89
CA PHE A 117 -3.22 -8.62 4.94
C PHE A 117 -2.48 -8.53 6.28
N GLY A 118 -3.19 -8.64 7.39
CA GLY A 118 -2.60 -8.61 8.72
C GLY A 118 -1.62 -9.76 8.98
N LEU A 119 -1.92 -10.94 8.46
CA LEU A 119 -1.04 -12.12 8.56
C LEU A 119 0.25 -11.93 7.76
N GLU A 120 0.17 -11.48 6.51
CA GLU A 120 1.36 -11.27 5.67
C GLU A 120 2.23 -10.12 6.21
N LEU A 121 1.60 -9.05 6.71
CA LEU A 121 2.31 -7.98 7.40
C LEU A 121 3.02 -8.47 8.67
N ARG A 122 2.37 -9.34 9.46
CA ARG A 122 2.96 -9.91 10.67
C ARG A 122 4.14 -10.82 10.35
N LYS A 123 4.02 -11.70 9.34
CA LYS A 123 5.11 -12.57 8.89
C LYS A 123 6.33 -11.76 8.45
N LEU A 124 6.08 -10.62 7.82
CA LEU A 124 7.12 -9.71 7.33
C LEU A 124 7.81 -8.96 8.47
N LEU A 125 7.03 -8.50 9.48
CA LEU A 125 7.58 -7.75 10.63
C LEU A 125 8.27 -8.64 11.67
N PHE A 126 7.89 -9.93 11.75
CA PHE A 126 8.37 -10.88 12.76
C PHE A 126 8.72 -12.24 12.13
N PRO A 127 9.70 -12.30 11.21
CA PRO A 127 10.03 -13.52 10.46
C PRO A 127 10.46 -14.68 11.37
N SER A 128 11.16 -14.42 12.46
CA SER A 128 11.66 -15.43 13.39
C SER A 128 10.56 -16.24 14.09
N GLN A 129 9.34 -15.73 14.19
CA GLN A 129 8.22 -16.47 14.79
C GLN A 129 7.65 -17.58 13.88
N TYR A 130 8.02 -17.59 12.59
CA TYR A 130 7.51 -18.52 11.59
C TYR A 130 8.57 -19.50 11.06
N MET A 131 9.81 -19.39 11.54
CA MET A 131 10.94 -20.25 11.11
C MET A 131 11.03 -21.59 11.87
N VAL A 132 10.08 -21.92 12.75
CA VAL A 132 10.05 -23.19 13.47
C VAL A 132 9.23 -24.19 12.65
N GLY A 133 9.90 -24.89 11.76
CA GLY A 133 9.38 -26.09 11.08
C GLY A 133 9.45 -26.03 9.55
N GLY A 134 10.51 -26.60 8.97
CA GLY A 134 10.48 -27.20 7.63
C GLY A 134 11.01 -26.35 6.49
N THR A 135 12.09 -26.87 5.90
CA THR A 135 12.57 -26.72 4.51
C THR A 135 12.40 -25.36 3.83
N SER A 136 13.53 -24.77 3.52
CA SER A 136 13.66 -23.55 2.68
C SER A 136 12.79 -23.66 1.42
N PRO A 137 11.91 -22.69 1.16
CA PRO A 137 11.27 -22.61 -0.14
C PRO A 137 12.32 -22.25 -1.20
N PRO A 138 12.19 -22.74 -2.43
CA PRO A 138 13.11 -22.44 -3.50
C PRO A 138 13.19 -20.94 -3.73
N LYS A 139 14.41 -20.42 -3.83
CA LYS A 139 14.71 -19.05 -4.21
C LYS A 139 14.32 -18.83 -5.67
N ILE A 140 13.06 -18.56 -5.94
CA ILE A 140 12.63 -18.04 -7.24
C ILE A 140 12.65 -16.52 -7.14
N PHE A 141 13.77 -15.93 -7.52
CA PHE A 141 13.86 -14.51 -7.79
C PHE A 141 13.37 -14.23 -9.21
N PRO A 142 12.23 -13.60 -9.42
CA PRO A 142 11.95 -13.03 -10.74
C PRO A 142 12.74 -11.72 -10.86
N GLN A 143 13.92 -11.78 -11.46
CA GLN A 143 14.68 -10.59 -11.84
C GLN A 143 13.98 -9.71 -12.90
N VAL A 144 12.78 -10.09 -13.35
CA VAL A 144 12.11 -9.46 -14.49
C VAL A 144 11.33 -8.20 -14.14
N HIS A 145 11.16 -7.87 -12.83
CA HIS A 145 10.25 -6.77 -12.45
C HIS A 145 10.85 -5.39 -12.28
N ARG A 146 12.18 -5.26 -12.18
CA ARG A 146 12.80 -3.93 -11.98
C ARG A 146 12.70 -3.03 -13.23
N HIS A 147 12.90 -3.60 -14.42
CA HIS A 147 12.81 -2.85 -15.69
C HIS A 147 11.37 -2.49 -16.11
N TYR A 148 10.38 -3.26 -15.65
CA TYR A 148 8.99 -3.01 -16.06
C TYR A 148 8.35 -1.83 -15.33
N LEU A 149 8.74 -1.56 -14.08
CA LEU A 149 8.20 -0.45 -13.28
C LEU A 149 8.81 0.91 -13.69
N GLU A 150 10.07 0.94 -14.10
CA GLU A 150 10.71 2.18 -14.61
C GLU A 150 10.20 2.56 -16.00
N ALA A 151 9.93 1.58 -16.88
CA ALA A 151 9.42 1.83 -18.21
C ALA A 151 7.96 2.32 -18.25
N GLN A 152 7.13 1.91 -17.27
CA GLN A 152 5.74 2.40 -17.20
C GLN A 152 5.63 3.79 -16.56
N ASN A 153 6.47 4.11 -15.59
CA ASN A 153 6.46 5.45 -14.98
C ASN A 153 6.96 6.54 -15.94
N SER A 154 7.94 6.24 -16.80
CA SER A 154 8.42 7.19 -17.80
C SER A 154 7.42 7.44 -18.94
N ARG A 155 6.66 6.42 -19.37
CA ARG A 155 5.64 6.57 -20.43
C ARG A 155 4.38 7.31 -19.96
N THR A 156 3.99 7.18 -18.69
CA THR A 156 2.80 7.87 -18.16
C THR A 156 3.09 9.37 -17.93
N PHE A 157 4.32 9.71 -17.55
CA PHE A 157 4.72 11.11 -17.33
C PHE A 157 4.89 11.88 -18.65
N ALA A 158 5.50 11.25 -19.67
CA ALA A 158 5.65 11.86 -21.00
C ALA A 158 4.31 12.13 -21.68
N LYS A 159 3.35 11.19 -21.57
CA LYS A 159 2.02 11.34 -22.18
C LYS A 159 1.12 12.37 -21.48
N ALA A 160 1.35 12.63 -20.18
CA ALA A 160 0.65 13.68 -19.43
C ALA A 160 1.14 15.10 -19.81
N MET A 161 2.41 15.23 -20.20
CA MET A 161 3.00 16.53 -20.61
C MET A 161 2.63 16.91 -22.04
N GLU A 162 2.44 15.98 -22.96
CA GLU A 162 2.01 16.27 -24.34
C GLU A 162 0.55 16.76 -24.42
N GLY A 163 -0.30 16.41 -23.46
CA GLY A 163 -1.70 16.90 -23.40
C GLY A 163 -1.85 18.34 -22.92
N PHE A 164 -0.83 18.98 -22.37
CA PHE A 164 -0.91 20.32 -21.79
C PHE A 164 -0.49 21.46 -22.76
N HIS A 165 0.14 21.13 -23.90
CA HIS A 165 0.60 22.13 -24.87
C HIS A 165 -0.36 22.39 -26.03
N GLY A 166 -1.52 21.75 -26.09
CA GLY A 166 -2.47 21.85 -27.19
C GLY A 166 -3.68 22.80 -27.00
N LYS A 167 -3.74 23.60 -25.92
CA LYS A 167 -4.96 24.43 -25.64
C LYS A 167 -4.72 25.90 -25.27
N VAL A 168 -3.70 26.51 -25.84
CA VAL A 168 -3.53 27.98 -25.73
C VAL A 168 -3.22 28.58 -27.11
N GLU A 169 -4.13 28.36 -28.06
CA GLU A 169 -4.23 29.24 -29.25
C GLU A 169 -5.60 29.02 -29.88
N ASN A 170 -6.55 29.90 -29.54
CA ASN A 170 -7.59 30.43 -30.41
C ASN A 170 -8.70 31.10 -29.59
N ARG A 171 -8.41 32.32 -29.11
CA ARG A 171 -9.44 33.32 -28.80
C ARG A 171 -8.90 34.71 -29.04
N LYS A 172 -8.70 35.06 -30.32
CA LYS A 172 -8.72 36.44 -30.80
C LYS A 172 -9.11 36.42 -32.28
N GLN A 173 -10.38 36.65 -32.55
CA GLN A 173 -10.93 37.37 -33.69
C GLN A 173 -12.40 37.03 -33.79
N LEU A 174 -13.21 37.94 -33.30
CA LEU A 174 -14.48 38.32 -33.95
C LEU A 174 -14.89 39.68 -33.35
N LYS A 175 -14.83 40.66 -34.25
CA LYS A 175 -15.46 41.95 -34.08
C LYS A 175 -16.97 41.79 -33.98
#